data_376fdf73bd258b00912259bee48d2bb7
#
_entry.id   376fdf73bd258b00912259bee48d2bb7
#
_cell.length_a   1.000
_cell.length_b   1.000
_cell.length_c   1.000
_cell.angle_alpha   90.00
_cell.angle_beta   90.00
_cell.angle_gamma   90.00
#
_symmetry.space_group_name_H-M   'P 1'
#
loop_
_entity.id
_entity.type
_entity.pdbx_description
1 polymer ?
#
loop_
_entity_poly.entity_id
_entity_poly.type
_entity_poly.pdbx_seq_one_letter_code
_entity_poly.pdbx_strand_id
1 'polypeptide(L)'
;MTKIAQTVDFTGKTINVGMDVHLKSWNITLYNGQQYLRKFQQEANPATLVKHLGDHYPGAHFKLAYEAGFCGFWIQRALSDAGMECIVVNAADVPQTDKGSRTKNDVTDSYRIGEALGGGMLRAIYVPDRQTESDRTLIRYRHRLHGDLVRSKTRIKSFLNHFGIKLPLQFENGKWTIALINWLRELQFGHSAMSLTLGRMIDQVEHLQKQLLELSRDIRVLIRSEHYSINAKLLMSVPGIGALTAISMLTEIGDIKRFSSFYKFNSFIGLCPTEFSSGDRERKGFITPRHHNQLRRLVVEMAWTAIRLDPAINLAYSEYKAKMTGKRAIIRIARKMLHRIYYVLLKQQPYVTGIIK
;
A
#
# COMPACT_ATOMS: atom_id res chain seq x y z
N MET A 1 52.93 29.05 7.07
CA MET A 1 52.59 28.57 5.71
C MET A 1 51.09 28.33 5.68
N THR A 2 50.34 29.27 5.12
CA THR A 2 48.87 29.18 4.97
C THR A 2 48.60 28.14 3.86
N LYS A 3 48.05 27.02 4.19
CA LYS A 3 47.57 26.05 3.20
C LYS A 3 46.45 26.71 2.40
N ILE A 4 46.72 27.05 1.15
CA ILE A 4 45.73 27.46 0.18
C ILE A 4 44.85 26.23 -0.04
N ALA A 5 43.64 26.24 0.51
CA ALA A 5 42.65 25.24 0.23
C ALA A 5 42.29 25.35 -1.26
N GLN A 6 42.72 24.40 -2.07
CA GLN A 6 42.24 24.27 -3.44
C GLN A 6 40.78 23.98 -3.39
N THR A 7 39.94 24.91 -3.82
CA THR A 7 38.51 24.68 -4.06
C THR A 7 38.39 23.71 -5.22
N VAL A 8 38.04 22.47 -4.94
CA VAL A 8 37.76 21.47 -5.98
C VAL A 8 36.42 21.83 -6.60
N ASP A 9 36.43 22.14 -7.90
CA ASP A 9 35.21 22.40 -8.66
C ASP A 9 34.56 21.07 -9.08
N PHE A 10 33.30 20.90 -8.72
CA PHE A 10 32.48 19.73 -9.07
C PHE A 10 31.51 20.03 -10.21
N THR A 11 31.62 21.13 -10.90
CA THR A 11 30.77 21.52 -12.04
C THR A 11 30.70 20.39 -13.08
N GLY A 12 29.49 19.97 -13.45
CA GLY A 12 29.25 18.88 -14.40
C GLY A 12 29.45 17.47 -13.83
N LYS A 13 29.80 17.33 -12.53
CA LYS A 13 29.86 16.03 -11.85
C LYS A 13 28.54 15.70 -11.21
N THR A 14 28.17 14.44 -11.26
CA THR A 14 26.99 13.92 -10.54
C THR A 14 27.42 13.18 -9.29
N ILE A 15 26.98 13.66 -8.14
CA ILE A 15 27.17 13.00 -6.84
C ILE A 15 25.94 12.20 -6.51
N ASN A 16 26.10 10.87 -6.40
CA ASN A 16 25.05 9.94 -5.98
C ASN A 16 25.06 9.80 -4.46
N VAL A 17 23.92 9.98 -3.82
CA VAL A 17 23.77 10.05 -2.38
C VAL A 17 22.82 8.94 -1.92
N GLY A 18 23.37 7.91 -1.29
CA GLY A 18 22.58 6.89 -0.62
C GLY A 18 22.25 7.32 0.80
N MET A 19 20.99 7.26 1.16
CA MET A 19 20.47 7.70 2.46
C MET A 19 19.79 6.56 3.18
N ASP A 20 20.24 6.26 4.39
CA ASP A 20 19.50 5.45 5.34
C ASP A 20 18.86 6.38 6.38
N VAL A 21 17.53 6.49 6.34
CA VAL A 21 16.79 7.54 7.04
C VAL A 21 16.13 6.99 8.31
N HIS A 22 16.50 7.58 9.45
CA HIS A 22 15.94 7.30 10.76
C HIS A 22 15.28 8.56 11.36
N LEU A 23 14.55 8.38 12.46
CA LEU A 23 13.82 9.51 13.09
C LEU A 23 14.74 10.63 13.60
N LYS A 24 15.89 10.30 14.14
CA LYS A 24 16.80 11.25 14.79
C LYS A 24 18.02 11.60 13.93
N SER A 25 18.47 10.67 13.13
CA SER A 25 19.71 10.84 12.35
C SER A 25 19.61 10.07 11.03
N TRP A 26 20.34 10.53 10.02
CA TRP A 26 20.51 9.89 8.73
C TRP A 26 21.94 9.48 8.50
N ASN A 27 22.15 8.26 8.03
CA ASN A 27 23.43 7.82 7.49
C ASN A 27 23.47 8.15 6.00
N ILE A 28 24.48 8.88 5.60
CA ILE A 28 24.65 9.38 4.23
C ILE A 28 25.92 8.78 3.65
N THR A 29 25.85 8.27 2.44
CA THR A 29 27.00 7.76 1.69
C THR A 29 27.04 8.40 0.31
N LEU A 30 28.18 8.94 -0.07
CA LEU A 30 28.39 9.70 -1.31
C LEU A 30 29.25 8.92 -2.28
N TYR A 31 28.88 9.00 -3.56
CA TYR A 31 29.59 8.40 -4.70
C TYR A 31 29.69 9.37 -5.87
N ASN A 32 30.84 9.36 -6.56
CA ASN A 32 30.97 9.95 -7.89
C ASN A 32 30.95 8.80 -8.91
N GLY A 33 29.85 8.65 -9.65
CA GLY A 33 29.61 7.42 -10.40
C GLY A 33 29.57 6.20 -9.45
N GLN A 34 30.49 5.26 -9.62
CA GLN A 34 30.68 4.10 -8.74
C GLN A 34 31.82 4.29 -7.72
N GLN A 35 32.54 5.40 -7.77
CA GLN A 35 33.64 5.68 -6.86
C GLN A 35 33.09 6.18 -5.53
N TYR A 36 33.36 5.45 -4.45
CA TYR A 36 33.09 5.89 -3.09
C TYR A 36 33.84 7.16 -2.75
N LEU A 37 33.17 8.17 -2.20
CA LEU A 37 33.79 9.44 -1.76
C LEU A 37 33.84 9.51 -0.24
N ARG A 38 32.68 9.46 0.42
CA ARG A 38 32.61 9.70 1.86
C ARG A 38 31.33 9.10 2.45
N LYS A 39 31.40 8.77 3.74
CA LYS A 39 30.27 8.46 4.58
C LYS A 39 30.25 9.36 5.81
N PHE A 40 29.06 9.80 6.23
CA PHE A 40 28.87 10.57 7.45
C PHE A 40 27.46 10.36 7.99
N GLN A 41 27.25 10.75 9.23
CA GLN A 41 25.93 10.80 9.88
C GLN A 41 25.61 12.25 10.17
N GLN A 42 24.33 12.61 10.04
CA GLN A 42 23.82 13.92 10.39
C GLN A 42 22.46 13.81 11.09
N GLU A 43 21.96 14.92 11.61
CA GLU A 43 20.58 15.02 12.08
C GLU A 43 19.56 14.77 10.96
N ALA A 44 18.33 14.36 11.33
CA ALA A 44 17.25 14.09 10.38
C ALA A 44 16.62 15.38 9.82
N ASN A 45 17.43 16.17 9.08
CA ASN A 45 17.03 17.47 8.55
C ASN A 45 17.49 17.62 7.09
N PRO A 46 16.55 17.78 6.11
CA PRO A 46 16.90 17.98 4.70
C PRO A 46 17.74 19.25 4.47
N ALA A 47 17.44 20.36 5.19
CA ALA A 47 18.15 21.61 4.98
C ALA A 47 19.64 21.49 5.38
N THR A 48 19.94 20.77 6.46
CA THR A 48 21.32 20.45 6.87
C THR A 48 22.04 19.66 5.78
N LEU A 49 21.38 18.68 5.16
CA LEU A 49 21.95 17.90 4.06
C LEU A 49 22.21 18.77 2.83
N VAL A 50 21.24 19.58 2.42
CA VAL A 50 21.35 20.50 1.27
C VAL A 50 22.55 21.44 1.46
N LYS A 51 22.66 22.07 2.63
CA LYS A 51 23.78 22.94 2.97
C LYS A 51 25.11 22.19 2.93
N HIS A 52 25.19 21.03 3.60
CA HIS A 52 26.42 20.23 3.61
C HIS A 52 26.90 19.87 2.19
N LEU A 53 25.98 19.42 1.34
CA LEU A 53 26.30 19.04 -0.03
C LEU A 53 26.74 20.25 -0.86
N GLY A 54 26.06 21.40 -0.74
CA GLY A 54 26.42 22.63 -1.44
C GLY A 54 27.79 23.18 -1.02
N ASP A 55 28.09 23.17 0.29
CA ASP A 55 29.34 23.68 0.83
C ASP A 55 30.58 22.83 0.44
N HIS A 56 30.40 21.50 0.37
CA HIS A 56 31.52 20.57 0.13
C HIS A 56 31.67 20.14 -1.33
N TYR A 57 30.63 20.27 -2.15
CA TYR A 57 30.63 19.87 -3.55
C TYR A 57 30.00 20.95 -4.45
N PRO A 58 30.59 22.15 -4.48
CA PRO A 58 30.04 23.28 -5.24
C PRO A 58 29.97 22.94 -6.74
N GLY A 59 28.84 23.31 -7.36
CA GLY A 59 28.58 23.06 -8.78
C GLY A 59 28.20 21.64 -9.15
N ALA A 60 28.17 20.69 -8.21
CA ALA A 60 27.76 19.31 -8.46
C ALA A 60 26.26 19.20 -8.69
N HIS A 61 25.89 18.22 -9.49
CA HIS A 61 24.51 17.72 -9.58
C HIS A 61 24.27 16.57 -8.60
N PHE A 62 23.18 16.62 -7.81
CA PHE A 62 22.94 15.62 -6.77
C PHE A 62 21.78 14.70 -7.14
N LYS A 63 22.04 13.39 -7.11
CA LYS A 63 21.02 12.34 -7.17
C LYS A 63 20.97 11.63 -5.84
N LEU A 64 19.79 11.60 -5.23
CA LEU A 64 19.60 11.03 -3.90
C LEU A 64 18.61 9.87 -3.95
N ALA A 65 18.83 8.87 -3.10
CA ALA A 65 17.88 7.76 -2.93
C ALA A 65 17.77 7.34 -1.47
N TYR A 66 16.55 7.02 -1.05
CA TYR A 66 16.27 6.37 0.24
C TYR A 66 15.17 5.34 0.13
N GLU A 67 15.11 4.40 1.09
CA GLU A 67 14.09 3.35 1.10
C GLU A 67 12.74 3.86 1.58
N ALA A 68 11.66 3.41 0.93
CA ALA A 68 10.30 3.64 1.37
C ALA A 68 10.07 3.03 2.76
N GLY A 69 9.65 3.84 3.71
CA GLY A 69 9.46 3.42 5.08
C GLY A 69 8.49 4.33 5.86
N PHE A 70 8.69 4.41 7.14
CA PHE A 70 7.87 5.20 8.07
C PHE A 70 7.88 6.71 7.76
N CYS A 71 8.95 7.21 7.15
CA CYS A 71 9.13 8.62 6.82
C CYS A 71 8.27 9.10 5.64
N GLY A 72 7.61 8.18 4.90
CA GLY A 72 6.81 8.59 3.72
C GLY A 72 7.62 9.35 2.67
N PHE A 73 7.02 10.43 2.12
CA PHE A 73 7.59 11.16 0.98
C PHE A 73 8.03 12.60 1.29
N TRP A 74 7.93 13.04 2.55
CA TRP A 74 8.24 14.43 2.88
C TRP A 74 9.71 14.79 2.65
N ILE A 75 10.62 13.84 2.87
CA ILE A 75 12.06 14.02 2.64
C ILE A 75 12.33 14.21 1.13
N GLN A 76 11.77 13.33 0.31
CA GLN A 76 11.88 13.42 -1.16
C GLN A 76 11.40 14.78 -1.65
N ARG A 77 10.25 15.26 -1.16
CA ARG A 77 9.71 16.57 -1.55
C ARG A 77 10.60 17.71 -1.11
N ALA A 78 11.05 17.70 0.15
CA ALA A 78 11.93 18.77 0.66
C ALA A 78 13.24 18.86 -0.13
N LEU A 79 13.83 17.72 -0.50
CA LEU A 79 15.06 17.69 -1.32
C LEU A 79 14.79 18.10 -2.78
N SER A 80 13.65 17.69 -3.35
CA SER A 80 13.26 18.10 -4.70
C SER A 80 12.92 19.59 -4.77
N ASP A 81 12.23 20.14 -3.76
CA ASP A 81 11.96 21.57 -3.64
C ASP A 81 13.25 22.40 -3.53
N ALA A 82 14.33 21.80 -3.00
CA ALA A 82 15.68 22.38 -2.96
C ALA A 82 16.49 22.16 -4.26
N GLY A 83 15.88 21.66 -5.33
CA GLY A 83 16.51 21.47 -6.64
C GLY A 83 17.34 20.19 -6.81
N MET A 84 17.24 19.24 -5.87
CA MET A 84 17.95 17.96 -5.93
C MET A 84 17.07 16.85 -6.52
N GLU A 85 17.66 15.98 -7.35
CA GLU A 85 16.97 14.80 -7.88
C GLU A 85 16.90 13.73 -6.78
N CYS A 86 15.75 13.59 -6.11
CA CYS A 86 15.57 12.60 -5.05
C CYS A 86 14.53 11.54 -5.42
N ILE A 87 14.91 10.27 -5.35
CA ILE A 87 14.02 9.13 -5.57
C ILE A 87 13.77 8.34 -4.28
N VAL A 88 12.58 7.78 -4.18
CA VAL A 88 12.25 6.81 -3.13
C VAL A 88 12.22 5.43 -3.77
N VAL A 89 12.86 4.45 -3.14
CA VAL A 89 12.97 3.10 -3.67
C VAL A 89 12.31 2.07 -2.74
N ASN A 90 11.90 0.94 -3.30
CA ASN A 90 11.41 -0.15 -2.48
C ASN A 90 12.61 -0.94 -1.92
N ALA A 91 12.64 -1.18 -0.61
CA ALA A 91 13.70 -1.96 0.05
C ALA A 91 13.95 -3.34 -0.61
N ALA A 92 12.91 -3.98 -1.13
CA ALA A 92 13.02 -5.26 -1.83
C ALA A 92 13.68 -5.17 -3.23
N ASP A 93 13.86 -3.96 -3.75
CA ASP A 93 14.50 -3.71 -5.06
C ASP A 93 15.95 -3.22 -4.93
N VAL A 94 16.42 -2.96 -3.72
CA VAL A 94 17.83 -2.64 -3.44
C VAL A 94 18.64 -3.94 -3.47
N PRO A 95 19.66 -4.05 -4.33
CA PRO A 95 20.47 -5.26 -4.43
C PRO A 95 21.09 -5.65 -3.08
N GLN A 96 20.98 -6.93 -2.71
CA GLN A 96 21.58 -7.48 -1.50
C GLN A 96 22.42 -8.71 -1.85
N THR A 97 23.58 -8.85 -1.22
CA THR A 97 24.34 -10.10 -1.26
C THR A 97 23.74 -11.09 -0.26
N ASP A 98 23.86 -12.41 -0.52
CA ASP A 98 23.37 -13.46 0.40
C ASP A 98 23.97 -13.32 1.82
N LYS A 99 25.20 -12.84 1.92
CA LYS A 99 25.88 -12.57 3.20
C LYS A 99 25.30 -11.32 3.89
N GLY A 100 24.92 -10.28 3.14
CA GLY A 100 24.31 -9.06 3.64
C GLY A 100 22.87 -9.24 4.10
N SER A 101 22.14 -10.24 3.56
CA SER A 101 20.76 -10.51 3.97
C SER A 101 20.66 -11.11 5.39
N ARG A 102 21.74 -11.71 5.90
CA ARG A 102 21.80 -12.38 7.23
C ARG A 102 22.32 -11.48 8.34
N THR A 103 23.02 -10.40 8.03
CA THR A 103 23.55 -9.43 8.99
C THR A 103 23.00 -8.05 8.68
N LYS A 104 21.89 -7.71 9.32
CA LYS A 104 21.32 -6.35 9.20
C LYS A 104 22.21 -5.40 10.01
N ASN A 105 22.87 -4.47 9.31
CA ASN A 105 23.67 -3.42 9.93
C ASN A 105 23.36 -2.09 9.25
N ASP A 106 22.80 -1.14 10.01
CA ASP A 106 22.38 0.19 9.53
C ASP A 106 23.55 0.96 8.84
N VAL A 107 24.80 0.58 9.16
CA VAL A 107 26.01 1.14 8.56
C VAL A 107 26.13 0.78 7.06
N THR A 108 25.57 -0.35 6.64
CA THR A 108 25.71 -0.85 5.26
C THR A 108 24.55 -0.43 4.35
N ASP A 109 23.43 0.05 4.90
CA ASP A 109 22.23 0.32 4.11
C ASP A 109 22.38 1.56 3.23
N SER A 110 22.88 2.69 3.77
CA SER A 110 23.18 3.88 2.95
C SER A 110 24.26 3.63 1.90
N TYR A 111 25.26 2.77 2.21
CA TYR A 111 26.30 2.36 1.27
C TYR A 111 25.71 1.64 0.07
N ARG A 112 24.89 0.59 0.31
CA ARG A 112 24.24 -0.20 -0.75
C ARG A 112 23.31 0.64 -1.63
N ILE A 113 22.53 1.54 -1.00
CA ILE A 113 21.65 2.45 -1.76
C ILE A 113 22.48 3.36 -2.66
N GLY A 114 23.57 3.96 -2.14
CA GLY A 114 24.44 4.86 -2.90
C GLY A 114 25.15 4.16 -4.06
N GLU A 115 25.70 2.97 -3.82
CA GLU A 115 26.34 2.13 -4.83
C GLU A 115 25.36 1.74 -5.94
N ALA A 116 24.17 1.22 -5.56
CA ALA A 116 23.13 0.82 -6.49
C ALA A 116 22.56 2.02 -7.29
N LEU A 117 22.49 3.21 -6.68
CA LEU A 117 22.11 4.44 -7.35
C LEU A 117 23.17 4.84 -8.40
N GLY A 118 24.44 4.84 -8.02
CA GLY A 118 25.57 5.12 -8.91
C GLY A 118 25.68 4.14 -10.09
N GLY A 119 25.32 2.87 -9.86
CA GLY A 119 25.24 1.83 -10.90
C GLY A 119 23.97 1.86 -11.75
N GLY A 120 23.03 2.77 -11.52
CA GLY A 120 21.77 2.83 -12.26
C GLY A 120 20.82 1.64 -12.02
N MET A 121 21.01 0.91 -10.92
CA MET A 121 20.23 -0.31 -10.61
C MET A 121 18.91 -0.03 -9.88
N LEU A 122 18.72 1.18 -9.37
CA LEU A 122 17.54 1.53 -8.57
C LEU A 122 16.38 2.02 -9.46
N ARG A 123 15.17 1.64 -9.07
CA ARG A 123 13.94 2.14 -9.69
C ARG A 123 13.14 2.91 -8.67
N ALA A 124 12.78 4.15 -9.02
CA ALA A 124 11.91 4.97 -8.21
C ALA A 124 10.52 4.33 -8.07
N ILE A 125 9.97 4.35 -6.86
CA ILE A 125 8.54 4.11 -6.67
C ILE A 125 7.75 5.39 -7.02
N TYR A 126 6.48 5.20 -7.29
CA TYR A 126 5.58 6.33 -7.56
C TYR A 126 5.33 7.14 -6.27
N VAL A 127 5.69 8.42 -6.32
CA VAL A 127 5.35 9.40 -5.29
C VAL A 127 4.05 10.09 -5.70
N PRO A 128 2.95 9.94 -4.95
CA PRO A 128 1.69 10.59 -5.27
C PRO A 128 1.80 12.12 -5.05
N ASP A 129 0.91 12.87 -5.67
CA ASP A 129 0.74 14.27 -5.30
C ASP A 129 0.25 14.41 -3.83
N ARG A 130 0.37 15.62 -3.26
CA ARG A 130 0.05 15.88 -1.84
C ARG A 130 -1.43 15.59 -1.52
N GLN A 131 -2.33 15.91 -2.45
CA GLN A 131 -3.77 15.66 -2.29
C GLN A 131 -4.05 14.16 -2.23
N THR A 132 -3.60 13.41 -3.22
CA THR A 132 -3.77 11.95 -3.29
C THR A 132 -3.14 11.24 -2.08
N GLU A 133 -1.97 11.70 -1.59
CA GLU A 133 -1.36 11.15 -0.38
C GLU A 133 -2.20 11.40 0.88
N SER A 134 -2.71 12.62 1.04
CA SER A 134 -3.59 12.99 2.14
C SER A 134 -4.85 12.12 2.14
N ASP A 135 -5.54 12.05 0.99
CA ASP A 135 -6.77 11.29 0.83
C ASP A 135 -6.54 9.78 1.05
N ARG A 136 -5.42 9.26 0.56
CA ARG A 136 -4.98 7.88 0.83
C ARG A 136 -4.84 7.62 2.33
N THR A 137 -4.33 8.58 3.09
CA THR A 137 -4.18 8.46 4.55
C THR A 137 -5.55 8.31 5.22
N LEU A 138 -6.55 9.10 4.81
CA LEU A 138 -7.92 9.00 5.29
C LEU A 138 -8.53 7.62 5.00
N ILE A 139 -8.39 7.13 3.76
CA ILE A 139 -8.92 5.84 3.34
C ILE A 139 -8.23 4.68 4.10
N ARG A 140 -6.90 4.74 4.25
CA ARG A 140 -6.13 3.75 5.02
C ARG A 140 -6.50 3.75 6.50
N TYR A 141 -6.75 4.93 7.07
CA TYR A 141 -7.23 5.05 8.45
C TYR A 141 -8.58 4.35 8.62
N ARG A 142 -9.54 4.58 7.73
CA ARG A 142 -10.83 3.86 7.75
C ARG A 142 -10.65 2.34 7.69
N HIS A 143 -9.76 1.84 6.87
CA HIS A 143 -9.50 0.39 6.79
C HIS A 143 -8.91 -0.16 8.08
N ARG A 144 -8.00 0.57 8.73
CA ARG A 144 -7.45 0.20 10.04
C ARG A 144 -8.54 0.18 11.10
N LEU A 145 -9.34 1.23 11.17
CA LEU A 145 -10.45 1.34 12.11
C LEU A 145 -11.48 0.19 11.95
N HIS A 146 -11.78 -0.19 10.70
CA HIS A 146 -12.60 -1.37 10.44
C HIS A 146 -11.95 -2.68 10.97
N GLY A 147 -10.66 -2.82 10.82
CA GLY A 147 -9.90 -3.93 11.40
C GLY A 147 -9.99 -3.94 12.93
N ASP A 148 -9.91 -2.76 13.59
CA ASP A 148 -10.06 -2.62 15.04
C ASP A 148 -11.45 -3.03 15.50
N LEU A 149 -12.49 -2.62 14.77
CA LEU A 149 -13.86 -3.05 15.04
C LEU A 149 -14.01 -4.58 14.94
N VAL A 150 -13.47 -5.21 13.92
CA VAL A 150 -13.50 -6.68 13.78
C VAL A 150 -12.79 -7.35 14.95
N ARG A 151 -11.60 -6.84 15.35
CA ARG A 151 -10.87 -7.36 16.52
C ARG A 151 -11.65 -7.20 17.83
N SER A 152 -12.28 -6.04 18.05
CA SER A 152 -13.10 -5.79 19.24
C SER A 152 -14.30 -6.72 19.31
N LYS A 153 -14.98 -6.94 18.19
CA LYS A 153 -16.07 -7.93 18.09
C LYS A 153 -15.61 -9.37 18.38
N THR A 154 -14.43 -9.73 17.89
CA THR A 154 -13.84 -11.06 18.14
C THR A 154 -13.48 -11.23 19.62
N ARG A 155 -12.96 -10.18 20.28
CA ARG A 155 -12.68 -10.20 21.72
C ARG A 155 -13.94 -10.49 22.55
N ILE A 156 -15.07 -9.86 22.23
CA ILE A 156 -16.36 -10.15 22.91
C ILE A 156 -16.77 -11.61 22.70
N LYS A 157 -16.68 -12.13 21.47
CA LYS A 157 -16.96 -13.57 21.22
C LYS A 157 -16.04 -14.48 22.02
N SER A 158 -14.74 -14.17 22.08
CA SER A 158 -13.77 -14.93 22.89
C SER A 158 -14.10 -14.87 24.39
N PHE A 159 -14.49 -13.69 24.88
CA PHE A 159 -14.92 -13.50 26.26
C PHE A 159 -16.13 -14.38 26.60
N LEU A 160 -17.18 -14.36 25.76
CA LEU A 160 -18.36 -15.20 25.97
C LEU A 160 -18.00 -16.69 25.96
N ASN A 161 -17.19 -17.13 25.00
CA ASN A 161 -16.75 -18.52 24.90
C ASN A 161 -15.93 -18.96 26.13
N HIS A 162 -15.06 -18.07 26.63
CA HIS A 162 -14.24 -18.35 27.82
C HIS A 162 -15.10 -18.65 29.06
N PHE A 163 -16.23 -17.99 29.19
CA PHE A 163 -17.18 -18.21 30.30
C PHE A 163 -18.34 -19.13 29.95
N GLY A 164 -18.26 -19.88 28.84
CA GLY A 164 -19.26 -20.87 28.47
C GLY A 164 -20.62 -20.28 28.04
N ILE A 165 -20.68 -18.97 27.75
CA ILE A 165 -21.90 -18.28 27.37
C ILE A 165 -22.12 -18.46 25.86
N LYS A 166 -23.21 -19.15 25.50
CA LYS A 166 -23.60 -19.39 24.12
C LYS A 166 -24.45 -18.23 23.59
N LEU A 167 -24.18 -17.79 22.35
CA LEU A 167 -25.05 -16.86 21.66
C LEU A 167 -26.43 -17.54 21.40
N PRO A 168 -27.55 -16.84 21.62
CA PRO A 168 -28.86 -17.30 21.16
C PRO A 168 -28.88 -17.54 19.64
N LEU A 169 -29.59 -18.55 19.18
CA LEU A 169 -29.69 -18.94 17.77
C LEU A 169 -30.00 -17.77 16.82
N GLN A 170 -30.85 -16.86 17.27
CA GLN A 170 -31.18 -15.63 16.51
C GLN A 170 -30.01 -14.71 16.22
N PHE A 171 -28.88 -14.78 16.97
CA PHE A 171 -27.69 -13.99 16.81
C PHE A 171 -26.50 -14.74 16.19
N GLU A 172 -26.64 -16.02 15.89
CA GLU A 172 -25.59 -16.84 15.28
C GLU A 172 -25.26 -16.43 13.84
N ASN A 173 -26.13 -15.63 13.19
CA ASN A 173 -25.93 -15.12 11.84
C ASN A 173 -24.73 -14.14 11.69
N GLY A 174 -24.04 -13.85 12.77
CA GLY A 174 -22.84 -12.99 12.79
C GLY A 174 -23.11 -11.49 12.66
N LYS A 175 -24.37 -11.06 12.57
CA LYS A 175 -24.73 -9.64 12.47
C LYS A 175 -24.71 -8.99 13.86
N TRP A 176 -24.07 -7.84 13.95
CA TRP A 176 -24.00 -7.02 15.17
C TRP A 176 -25.14 -5.99 15.17
N THR A 177 -26.32 -6.42 15.54
CA THR A 177 -27.53 -5.60 15.60
C THR A 177 -27.65 -4.93 16.97
N ILE A 178 -28.52 -3.90 17.06
CA ILE A 178 -28.87 -3.26 18.33
C ILE A 178 -29.41 -4.31 19.30
N ALA A 179 -30.23 -5.24 18.84
CA ALA A 179 -30.78 -6.31 19.67
C ALA A 179 -29.68 -7.21 20.28
N LEU A 180 -28.62 -7.55 19.53
CA LEU A 180 -27.46 -8.27 20.06
C LEU A 180 -26.74 -7.44 21.13
N ILE A 181 -26.52 -6.14 20.90
CA ILE A 181 -25.86 -5.25 21.85
C ILE A 181 -26.67 -5.17 23.16
N ASN A 182 -27.98 -5.00 23.06
CA ASN A 182 -28.85 -4.95 24.23
C ASN A 182 -28.80 -6.28 25.02
N TRP A 183 -28.92 -7.40 24.33
CA TRP A 183 -28.78 -8.72 24.95
C TRP A 183 -27.42 -8.88 25.67
N LEU A 184 -26.32 -8.45 25.06
CA LEU A 184 -25.00 -8.48 25.69
C LEU A 184 -24.93 -7.61 26.95
N ARG A 185 -25.61 -6.47 26.98
CA ARG A 185 -25.68 -5.57 28.15
C ARG A 185 -26.55 -6.10 29.28
N GLU A 186 -27.55 -6.94 28.96
CA GLU A 186 -28.46 -7.55 29.92
C GLU A 186 -27.90 -8.82 30.59
N LEU A 187 -26.74 -9.31 30.11
CA LEU A 187 -26.10 -10.50 30.68
C LEU A 187 -25.72 -10.25 32.16
N GLN A 188 -26.22 -11.13 33.03
CA GLN A 188 -25.87 -11.13 34.43
C GLN A 188 -24.72 -12.08 34.72
N PHE A 189 -23.79 -11.60 35.52
CA PHE A 189 -22.61 -12.37 35.94
C PHE A 189 -22.56 -12.43 37.46
N GLY A 190 -22.05 -13.52 38.01
CA GLY A 190 -21.85 -13.68 39.46
C GLY A 190 -20.81 -12.72 40.06
N HIS A 191 -19.98 -12.08 39.21
CA HIS A 191 -18.93 -11.13 39.63
C HIS A 191 -19.03 -9.82 38.85
N SER A 192 -18.99 -8.71 39.58
CA SER A 192 -19.11 -7.35 39.01
C SER A 192 -17.99 -7.03 37.97
N ALA A 193 -16.78 -7.57 38.16
CA ALA A 193 -15.68 -7.37 37.24
C ALA A 193 -15.98 -7.91 35.82
N MET A 194 -16.74 -9.00 35.71
CA MET A 194 -17.14 -9.55 34.41
C MET A 194 -18.12 -8.63 33.68
N SER A 195 -19.14 -8.14 34.40
CA SER A 195 -20.12 -7.18 33.85
C SER A 195 -19.41 -5.88 33.40
N LEU A 196 -18.51 -5.37 34.23
CA LEU A 196 -17.72 -4.17 33.89
C LEU A 196 -16.86 -4.41 32.66
N THR A 197 -16.16 -5.54 32.58
CA THR A 197 -15.31 -5.88 31.44
C THR A 197 -16.11 -5.98 30.15
N LEU A 198 -17.22 -6.72 30.15
CA LEU A 198 -18.07 -6.82 28.97
C LEU A 198 -18.65 -5.47 28.57
N GLY A 199 -19.12 -4.67 29.55
CA GLY A 199 -19.62 -3.32 29.31
C GLY A 199 -18.59 -2.44 28.58
N ARG A 200 -17.33 -2.42 29.04
CA ARG A 200 -16.24 -1.66 28.38
C ARG A 200 -15.91 -2.17 26.97
N MET A 201 -15.97 -3.49 26.76
CA MET A 201 -15.79 -4.04 25.41
C MET A 201 -16.91 -3.64 24.45
N ILE A 202 -18.15 -3.58 24.94
CA ILE A 202 -19.31 -3.12 24.15
C ILE A 202 -19.18 -1.63 23.82
N ASP A 203 -18.86 -0.79 24.81
CA ASP A 203 -18.64 0.64 24.60
C ASP A 203 -17.59 0.90 23.51
N GLN A 204 -16.51 0.12 23.50
CA GLN A 204 -15.49 0.21 22.46
C GLN A 204 -16.04 -0.16 21.06
N VAL A 205 -16.85 -1.19 20.96
CA VAL A 205 -17.48 -1.59 19.67
C VAL A 205 -18.39 -0.48 19.15
N GLU A 206 -19.25 0.09 20.01
CA GLU A 206 -20.17 1.16 19.63
C GLU A 206 -19.43 2.44 19.22
N HIS A 207 -18.37 2.80 19.96
CA HIS A 207 -17.51 3.92 19.62
C HIS A 207 -16.87 3.75 18.22
N LEU A 208 -16.29 2.59 17.95
CA LEU A 208 -15.70 2.29 16.64
C LEU A 208 -16.73 2.28 15.52
N GLN A 209 -17.94 1.80 15.77
CA GLN A 209 -19.04 1.85 14.79
C GLN A 209 -19.44 3.29 14.46
N LYS A 210 -19.56 4.15 15.47
CA LYS A 210 -19.87 5.57 15.30
C LYS A 210 -18.79 6.26 14.46
N GLN A 211 -17.52 6.11 14.83
CA GLN A 211 -16.40 6.68 14.08
C GLN A 211 -16.37 6.21 12.61
N LEU A 212 -16.62 4.91 12.34
CA LEU A 212 -16.69 4.39 10.99
C LEU A 212 -17.85 4.97 10.18
N LEU A 213 -18.98 5.26 10.82
CA LEU A 213 -20.12 5.88 10.16
C LEU A 213 -19.79 7.32 9.75
N GLU A 214 -19.22 8.10 10.66
CA GLU A 214 -18.78 9.48 10.44
C GLU A 214 -17.74 9.54 9.31
N LEU A 215 -16.68 8.75 9.42
CA LEU A 215 -15.64 8.69 8.41
C LEU A 215 -16.15 8.20 7.05
N SER A 216 -17.18 7.34 7.03
CA SER A 216 -17.83 6.93 5.77
C SER A 216 -18.65 8.05 5.14
N ARG A 217 -19.16 9.02 5.92
CA ARG A 217 -19.82 10.23 5.41
C ARG A 217 -18.79 11.16 4.76
N ASP A 218 -17.66 11.39 5.44
CA ASP A 218 -16.56 12.23 4.91
C ASP A 218 -16.02 11.67 3.59
N ILE A 219 -15.83 10.35 3.51
CA ILE A 219 -15.40 9.69 2.28
C ILE A 219 -16.44 9.81 1.15
N ARG A 220 -17.74 9.86 1.46
CA ARG A 220 -18.76 10.13 0.44
C ARG A 220 -18.70 11.54 -0.11
N VAL A 221 -18.25 12.51 0.68
CA VAL A 221 -17.98 13.87 0.20
C VAL A 221 -16.74 13.85 -0.68
N LEU A 222 -15.66 13.21 -0.22
CA LEU A 222 -14.41 13.12 -0.96
C LEU A 222 -14.60 12.50 -2.37
N ILE A 223 -15.35 11.41 -2.49
CA ILE A 223 -15.55 10.73 -3.78
C ILE A 223 -16.31 11.59 -4.79
N ARG A 224 -17.06 12.61 -4.34
CA ARG A 224 -17.79 13.56 -5.19
C ARG A 224 -16.96 14.76 -5.59
N SER A 225 -15.77 14.95 -5.04
CA SER A 225 -14.86 16.03 -5.40
C SER A 225 -14.50 15.97 -6.87
N GLU A 226 -14.11 17.10 -7.45
CA GLU A 226 -13.68 17.20 -8.84
C GLU A 226 -12.55 16.21 -9.15
N HIS A 227 -11.61 16.06 -8.22
CA HIS A 227 -10.46 15.17 -8.35
C HIS A 227 -10.83 13.68 -8.58
N TYR A 228 -11.95 13.20 -8.00
CA TYR A 228 -12.30 11.77 -8.05
C TYR A 228 -13.60 11.47 -8.81
N SER A 229 -14.52 12.40 -8.93
CA SER A 229 -15.91 12.13 -9.32
C SER A 229 -16.04 11.39 -10.66
N ILE A 230 -15.26 11.75 -11.67
CA ILE A 230 -15.31 11.14 -13.00
C ILE A 230 -14.82 9.69 -12.91
N ASN A 231 -13.61 9.49 -12.40
CA ASN A 231 -13.02 8.16 -12.31
C ASN A 231 -13.77 7.24 -11.35
N ALA A 232 -14.36 7.80 -10.28
CA ALA A 232 -15.20 7.05 -9.35
C ALA A 232 -16.48 6.54 -10.02
N LYS A 233 -17.17 7.37 -10.82
CA LYS A 233 -18.33 6.96 -11.61
C LYS A 233 -17.97 5.85 -12.61
N LEU A 234 -16.84 5.99 -13.28
CA LEU A 234 -16.32 4.98 -14.21
C LEU A 234 -16.06 3.65 -13.48
N LEU A 235 -15.38 3.67 -12.33
CA LEU A 235 -15.15 2.47 -11.56
C LEU A 235 -16.43 1.84 -11.02
N MET A 236 -17.38 2.65 -10.56
CA MET A 236 -18.67 2.15 -10.06
C MET A 236 -19.56 1.53 -11.14
N SER A 237 -19.27 1.74 -12.42
CA SER A 237 -19.95 1.00 -13.51
C SER A 237 -19.51 -0.47 -13.57
N VAL A 238 -18.35 -0.82 -12.97
CA VAL A 238 -17.85 -2.19 -12.93
C VAL A 238 -18.59 -2.98 -11.85
N PRO A 239 -19.17 -4.15 -12.18
CA PRO A 239 -19.91 -4.96 -11.23
C PRO A 239 -19.08 -5.31 -9.98
N GLY A 240 -19.64 -5.04 -8.81
CA GLY A 240 -18.99 -5.28 -7.52
C GLY A 240 -18.13 -4.13 -6.99
N ILE A 241 -18.03 -3.02 -7.71
CA ILE A 241 -17.35 -1.83 -7.21
C ILE A 241 -18.36 -0.83 -6.67
N GLY A 242 -18.40 -0.67 -5.35
CA GLY A 242 -19.12 0.41 -4.67
C GLY A 242 -18.23 1.63 -4.44
N ALA A 243 -18.83 2.72 -3.94
CA ALA A 243 -18.16 4.00 -3.72
C ALA A 243 -16.85 3.86 -2.88
N LEU A 244 -16.90 3.11 -1.79
CA LEU A 244 -15.72 2.89 -0.94
C LEU A 244 -14.60 2.13 -1.66
N THR A 245 -14.95 1.11 -2.43
CA THR A 245 -13.98 0.36 -3.23
C THR A 245 -13.38 1.24 -4.32
N ALA A 246 -14.19 2.04 -5.01
CA ALA A 246 -13.75 2.96 -6.04
C ALA A 246 -12.71 3.95 -5.49
N ILE A 247 -13.02 4.67 -4.41
CA ILE A 247 -12.09 5.65 -3.85
C ILE A 247 -10.82 4.98 -3.26
N SER A 248 -10.96 3.80 -2.65
CA SER A 248 -9.81 3.02 -2.18
C SER A 248 -8.88 2.64 -3.33
N MET A 249 -9.44 2.29 -4.48
CA MET A 249 -8.65 1.99 -5.68
C MET A 249 -8.00 3.26 -6.23
N LEU A 250 -8.72 4.35 -6.37
CA LEU A 250 -8.22 5.60 -6.95
C LEU A 250 -7.08 6.19 -6.13
N THR A 251 -7.22 6.24 -4.81
CA THR A 251 -6.17 6.78 -3.93
C THR A 251 -4.90 5.93 -3.93
N GLU A 252 -4.98 4.62 -4.09
CA GLU A 252 -3.80 3.74 -4.14
C GLU A 252 -3.19 3.63 -5.53
N ILE A 253 -4.02 3.63 -6.59
CA ILE A 253 -3.57 3.60 -7.97
C ILE A 253 -2.93 4.94 -8.37
N GLY A 254 -3.51 6.08 -7.94
CA GLY A 254 -3.16 7.39 -8.47
C GLY A 254 -3.49 7.48 -9.97
N ASP A 255 -2.55 7.89 -10.80
CA ASP A 255 -2.74 7.90 -12.24
C ASP A 255 -2.54 6.50 -12.85
N ILE A 256 -3.57 6.00 -13.54
CA ILE A 256 -3.51 4.71 -14.24
C ILE A 256 -2.46 4.71 -15.37
N LYS A 257 -2.17 5.86 -15.97
CA LYS A 257 -1.21 6.02 -17.06
C LYS A 257 0.23 5.77 -16.64
N ARG A 258 0.52 5.81 -15.32
CA ARG A 258 1.85 5.44 -14.81
C ARG A 258 2.22 3.99 -15.06
N PHE A 259 1.25 3.15 -15.35
CA PHE A 259 1.47 1.76 -15.73
C PHE A 259 1.52 1.64 -17.25
N SER A 260 2.69 1.46 -17.82
CA SER A 260 2.88 1.37 -19.28
C SER A 260 2.19 0.16 -19.92
N SER A 261 1.67 -0.79 -19.13
CA SER A 261 0.90 -1.95 -19.60
C SER A 261 0.03 -2.53 -18.50
N PHE A 262 -0.99 -3.29 -18.89
CA PHE A 262 -1.78 -4.08 -17.95
C PHE A 262 -0.92 -5.05 -17.13
N TYR A 263 0.14 -5.62 -17.72
CA TYR A 263 1.03 -6.52 -16.99
C TYR A 263 1.68 -5.85 -15.78
N LYS A 264 2.17 -4.60 -15.93
CA LYS A 264 2.75 -3.84 -14.82
C LYS A 264 1.70 -3.47 -13.76
N PHE A 265 0.49 -3.10 -14.17
CA PHE A 265 -0.61 -2.87 -13.24
C PHE A 265 -0.99 -4.15 -12.47
N ASN A 266 -1.12 -5.27 -13.19
CA ASN A 266 -1.41 -6.57 -12.57
C ASN A 266 -0.30 -7.01 -11.59
N SER A 267 0.96 -6.76 -11.92
CA SER A 267 2.10 -7.01 -11.04
C SER A 267 2.06 -6.16 -9.76
N PHE A 268 1.70 -4.88 -9.89
CA PHE A 268 1.51 -3.98 -8.74
C PHE A 268 0.42 -4.47 -7.79
N ILE A 269 -0.70 -4.94 -8.31
CA ILE A 269 -1.78 -5.54 -7.51
C ILE A 269 -1.35 -6.91 -6.95
N GLY A 270 -0.51 -7.65 -7.69
CA GLY A 270 -0.01 -8.97 -7.33
C GLY A 270 -0.94 -10.12 -7.70
N LEU A 271 -1.73 -9.99 -8.78
CA LEU A 271 -2.56 -11.08 -9.34
C LEU A 271 -1.84 -11.85 -10.46
N CYS A 272 -0.51 -11.88 -10.44
CA CYS A 272 0.32 -12.67 -11.35
C CYS A 272 0.85 -13.95 -10.66
N PRO A 273 1.02 -15.04 -11.38
CA PRO A 273 1.69 -16.22 -10.86
C PRO A 273 3.19 -15.94 -10.67
N THR A 274 3.82 -16.67 -9.76
CA THR A 274 5.28 -16.80 -9.75
C THR A 274 5.70 -17.66 -10.94
N GLU A 275 6.79 -17.31 -11.59
CA GLU A 275 7.36 -18.05 -12.69
C GLU A 275 8.70 -18.66 -12.28
N PHE A 276 8.85 -19.94 -12.54
CA PHE A 276 10.09 -20.70 -12.32
C PHE A 276 10.42 -21.38 -13.64
N SER A 277 10.80 -20.60 -14.65
CA SER A 277 11.15 -21.11 -15.97
C SER A 277 12.65 -21.32 -16.06
N SER A 278 13.07 -22.52 -16.42
CA SER A 278 14.44 -22.84 -16.79
C SER A 278 14.45 -23.58 -18.11
N GLY A 279 15.12 -23.04 -19.12
CA GLY A 279 15.14 -23.61 -20.50
C GLY A 279 13.73 -23.69 -21.08
N ASP A 280 13.43 -24.82 -21.73
CA ASP A 280 12.15 -25.03 -22.46
C ASP A 280 10.94 -25.34 -21.57
N ARG A 281 11.08 -25.37 -20.25
CA ARG A 281 10.00 -25.70 -19.31
C ARG A 281 9.47 -24.48 -18.58
N GLU A 282 8.28 -23.99 -18.97
CA GLU A 282 7.52 -23.01 -18.19
C GLU A 282 6.86 -23.68 -16.97
N ARG A 283 7.29 -23.33 -15.76
CA ARG A 283 6.62 -23.72 -14.52
C ARG A 283 6.00 -22.49 -13.87
N LYS A 284 4.66 -22.40 -13.94
CA LYS A 284 3.89 -21.37 -13.22
C LYS A 284 3.56 -21.86 -11.82
N GLY A 285 4.00 -21.11 -10.81
CA GLY A 285 3.76 -21.39 -9.41
C GLY A 285 2.45 -20.79 -8.89
N PHE A 286 2.41 -20.57 -7.58
CA PHE A 286 1.29 -19.90 -6.91
C PHE A 286 1.29 -18.40 -7.24
N ILE A 287 0.22 -17.71 -6.80
CA ILE A 287 0.15 -16.24 -6.88
C ILE A 287 1.32 -15.60 -6.13
N THR A 288 1.91 -14.55 -6.70
CA THR A 288 3.10 -13.89 -6.12
C THR A 288 2.88 -13.46 -4.66
N PRO A 289 3.84 -13.68 -3.76
CA PRO A 289 3.79 -13.16 -2.40
C PRO A 289 3.92 -11.62 -2.37
N ARG A 290 4.66 -11.04 -3.32
CA ARG A 290 4.81 -9.58 -3.45
C ARG A 290 3.55 -8.99 -4.07
N HIS A 291 2.83 -8.15 -3.31
CA HIS A 291 1.55 -7.60 -3.76
C HIS A 291 1.13 -6.37 -2.96
N HIS A 292 0.19 -5.61 -3.52
CA HIS A 292 -0.52 -4.57 -2.78
C HIS A 292 -1.68 -5.22 -1.98
N ASN A 293 -1.45 -5.47 -0.69
CA ASN A 293 -2.35 -6.27 0.15
C ASN A 293 -3.83 -5.82 0.09
N GLN A 294 -4.07 -4.52 0.29
CA GLN A 294 -5.43 -3.96 0.30
C GLN A 294 -6.13 -4.09 -1.05
N LEU A 295 -5.45 -3.69 -2.14
CA LEU A 295 -6.05 -3.71 -3.47
C LEU A 295 -6.31 -5.14 -3.95
N ARG A 296 -5.37 -6.07 -3.72
CA ARG A 296 -5.57 -7.48 -4.08
C ARG A 296 -6.81 -8.06 -3.40
N ARG A 297 -7.00 -7.78 -2.09
CA ARG A 297 -8.19 -8.20 -1.36
C ARG A 297 -9.46 -7.61 -1.95
N LEU A 298 -9.50 -6.29 -2.18
CA LEU A 298 -10.66 -5.61 -2.76
C LEU A 298 -11.04 -6.17 -4.14
N VAL A 299 -10.06 -6.44 -5.01
CA VAL A 299 -10.31 -6.99 -6.35
C VAL A 299 -10.86 -8.44 -6.27
N VAL A 300 -10.40 -9.24 -5.32
CA VAL A 300 -10.93 -10.60 -5.12
C VAL A 300 -12.36 -10.55 -4.55
N GLU A 301 -12.63 -9.69 -3.57
CA GLU A 301 -13.98 -9.49 -3.01
C GLU A 301 -14.97 -8.98 -4.08
N MET A 302 -14.54 -8.01 -4.89
CA MET A 302 -15.30 -7.53 -6.04
C MET A 302 -15.61 -8.66 -7.05
N ALA A 303 -14.65 -9.54 -7.34
CA ALA A 303 -14.84 -10.63 -8.29
C ALA A 303 -15.97 -11.60 -7.83
N TRP A 304 -16.08 -11.88 -6.54
CA TRP A 304 -17.21 -12.67 -6.00
C TRP A 304 -18.57 -12.00 -6.22
N THR A 305 -18.60 -10.67 -6.14
CA THR A 305 -19.83 -9.91 -6.41
C THR A 305 -20.13 -9.87 -7.90
N ALA A 306 -19.11 -9.68 -8.73
CA ALA A 306 -19.23 -9.63 -10.19
C ALA A 306 -19.79 -10.92 -10.78
N ILE A 307 -19.42 -12.10 -10.25
CA ILE A 307 -19.98 -13.39 -10.66
C ILE A 307 -21.50 -13.43 -10.51
N ARG A 308 -22.05 -12.74 -9.50
CA ARG A 308 -23.51 -12.71 -9.25
C ARG A 308 -24.26 -11.67 -10.09
N LEU A 309 -23.55 -10.63 -10.56
CA LEU A 309 -24.16 -9.47 -11.23
C LEU A 309 -23.97 -9.47 -12.75
N ASP A 310 -22.92 -10.14 -13.25
CA ASP A 310 -22.60 -10.16 -14.68
C ASP A 310 -22.66 -11.59 -15.22
N PRO A 311 -23.64 -11.91 -16.10
CA PRO A 311 -23.81 -13.25 -16.66
C PRO A 311 -22.57 -13.79 -17.38
N ALA A 312 -21.84 -12.93 -18.13
CA ALA A 312 -20.63 -13.34 -18.86
C ALA A 312 -19.47 -13.66 -17.89
N ILE A 313 -19.39 -12.98 -16.75
CA ILE A 313 -18.43 -13.29 -15.69
C ILE A 313 -18.83 -14.58 -14.96
N ASN A 314 -20.12 -14.81 -14.74
CA ASN A 314 -20.63 -16.05 -14.15
C ASN A 314 -20.28 -17.26 -15.04
N LEU A 315 -20.54 -17.18 -16.34
CA LEU A 315 -20.19 -18.23 -17.29
C LEU A 315 -18.70 -18.52 -17.26
N ALA A 316 -17.85 -17.49 -17.36
CA ALA A 316 -16.41 -17.65 -17.29
C ALA A 316 -15.93 -18.28 -15.98
N TYR A 317 -16.56 -17.95 -14.84
CA TYR A 317 -16.25 -18.58 -13.56
C TYR A 317 -16.61 -20.07 -13.56
N SER A 318 -17.78 -20.44 -14.09
CA SER A 318 -18.24 -21.84 -14.20
C SER A 318 -17.29 -22.67 -15.06
N GLU A 319 -16.84 -22.14 -16.21
CA GLU A 319 -15.86 -22.78 -17.07
C GLU A 319 -14.49 -22.99 -16.37
N TYR A 320 -14.04 -22.02 -15.60
CA TYR A 320 -12.79 -22.17 -14.82
C TYR A 320 -12.97 -23.16 -13.68
N LYS A 321 -14.12 -23.14 -12.98
CA LYS A 321 -14.40 -24.06 -11.88
C LYS A 321 -14.47 -25.52 -12.33
N ALA A 322 -14.90 -25.79 -13.56
CA ALA A 322 -14.89 -27.12 -14.16
C ALA A 322 -13.47 -27.69 -14.33
N LYS A 323 -12.45 -26.82 -14.48
CA LYS A 323 -11.05 -27.21 -14.78
C LYS A 323 -10.12 -27.04 -13.58
N MET A 324 -10.55 -26.37 -12.51
CA MET A 324 -9.69 -26.05 -11.34
C MET A 324 -10.52 -25.80 -10.09
N THR A 325 -9.83 -25.72 -8.93
CA THR A 325 -10.50 -25.41 -7.66
C THR A 325 -11.12 -24.00 -7.67
N GLY A 326 -12.23 -23.80 -6.95
CA GLY A 326 -12.90 -22.50 -6.85
C GLY A 326 -11.96 -21.36 -6.39
N LYS A 327 -11.00 -21.65 -5.51
CA LYS A 327 -9.97 -20.68 -5.09
C LYS A 327 -9.07 -20.22 -6.24
N ARG A 328 -8.73 -21.10 -7.16
CA ARG A 328 -7.94 -20.74 -8.36
C ARG A 328 -8.81 -20.04 -9.41
N ALA A 329 -10.06 -20.50 -9.58
CA ALA A 329 -11.01 -19.90 -10.52
C ALA A 329 -11.29 -18.44 -10.18
N ILE A 330 -11.55 -18.12 -8.90
CA ILE A 330 -11.83 -16.72 -8.49
C ILE A 330 -10.64 -15.78 -8.74
N ILE A 331 -9.41 -16.25 -8.58
CA ILE A 331 -8.22 -15.44 -8.89
C ILE A 331 -8.12 -15.13 -10.40
N ARG A 332 -8.52 -16.07 -11.27
CA ARG A 332 -8.61 -15.81 -12.71
C ARG A 332 -9.69 -14.78 -13.04
N ILE A 333 -10.84 -14.87 -12.39
CA ILE A 333 -11.90 -13.86 -12.54
C ILE A 333 -11.42 -12.50 -12.00
N ALA A 334 -10.80 -12.46 -10.84
CA ALA A 334 -10.24 -11.24 -10.27
C ALA A 334 -9.26 -10.56 -11.25
N ARG A 335 -8.37 -11.34 -11.89
CA ARG A 335 -7.47 -10.83 -12.94
C ARG A 335 -8.23 -10.34 -14.18
N LYS A 336 -9.28 -11.05 -14.62
CA LYS A 336 -10.13 -10.64 -15.76
C LYS A 336 -10.84 -9.31 -15.44
N MET A 337 -11.37 -9.17 -14.24
CA MET A 337 -12.00 -7.92 -13.78
C MET A 337 -10.97 -6.78 -13.65
N LEU A 338 -9.77 -7.07 -13.12
CA LEU A 338 -8.70 -6.09 -13.05
C LEU A 338 -8.29 -5.56 -14.44
N HIS A 339 -8.30 -6.42 -15.46
CA HIS A 339 -8.07 -6.02 -16.85
C HIS A 339 -9.16 -5.05 -17.33
N ARG A 340 -10.43 -5.30 -16.98
CA ARG A 340 -11.53 -4.38 -17.30
C ARG A 340 -11.35 -3.03 -16.60
N ILE A 341 -11.03 -3.02 -15.31
CA ILE A 341 -10.75 -1.81 -14.54
C ILE A 341 -9.63 -0.98 -15.18
N TYR A 342 -8.55 -1.63 -15.61
CA TYR A 342 -7.44 -0.96 -16.28
C TYR A 342 -7.90 -0.19 -17.52
N TYR A 343 -8.70 -0.84 -18.40
CA TYR A 343 -9.17 -0.20 -19.61
C TYR A 343 -10.30 0.79 -19.38
N VAL A 344 -11.16 0.59 -18.41
CA VAL A 344 -12.19 1.58 -18.00
C VAL A 344 -11.51 2.89 -17.61
N LEU A 345 -10.47 2.84 -16.78
CA LEU A 345 -9.73 4.04 -16.39
C LEU A 345 -8.86 4.60 -17.51
N LEU A 346 -8.19 3.76 -18.31
CA LEU A 346 -7.30 4.21 -19.38
C LEU A 346 -8.06 4.86 -20.53
N LYS A 347 -9.19 4.26 -20.94
CA LYS A 347 -10.01 4.73 -22.07
C LYS A 347 -11.09 5.75 -21.65
N GLN A 348 -11.26 5.97 -20.34
CA GLN A 348 -12.30 6.85 -19.80
C GLN A 348 -13.71 6.46 -20.28
N GLN A 349 -13.99 5.16 -20.35
CA GLN A 349 -15.28 4.61 -20.80
C GLN A 349 -15.87 3.71 -19.72
N PRO A 350 -17.20 3.78 -19.47
CA PRO A 350 -17.82 2.92 -18.48
C PRO A 350 -17.76 1.44 -18.90
N TYR A 351 -17.83 0.57 -17.91
CA TYR A 351 -17.95 -0.86 -18.13
C TYR A 351 -19.32 -1.18 -18.77
N VAL A 352 -19.30 -2.05 -19.75
CA VAL A 352 -20.52 -2.61 -20.36
C VAL A 352 -20.64 -4.06 -19.93
N THR A 353 -21.78 -4.40 -19.30
CA THR A 353 -22.09 -5.77 -18.86
C THR A 353 -22.18 -6.70 -20.07
N GLY A 354 -21.56 -7.87 -19.96
CA GLY A 354 -21.56 -8.84 -21.05
C GLY A 354 -22.94 -9.45 -21.27
N ILE A 355 -23.34 -9.55 -22.54
CA ILE A 355 -24.54 -10.30 -22.97
C ILE A 355 -24.09 -11.70 -23.40
N ILE A 356 -24.74 -12.73 -22.88
CA ILE A 356 -24.61 -14.08 -23.40
C ILE A 356 -25.62 -14.19 -24.56
N LYS A 357 -25.11 -14.41 -25.78
CA LYS A 357 -25.94 -14.72 -26.95
C LYS A 357 -26.23 -16.21 -26.97
#